data_7c362ac64402ecd2a3bd3c4b12049b6e
#
_entry.id   7c362ac64402ecd2a3bd3c4b12049b6e
#
_cell.length_a   1.000
_cell.length_b   1.000
_cell.length_c   1.000
_cell.angle_alpha   90.00
_cell.angle_beta   90.00
_cell.angle_gamma   90.00
#
_symmetry.space_group_name_H-M   'P 1'
#
loop_
_entity.id
_entity.type
_entity.pdbx_description
1 polymer ?
#
loop_
_entity_poly.entity_id
_entity_poly.type
_entity_poly.pdbx_seq_one_letter_code
_entity_poly.pdbx_strand_id
1 'polypeptide(L)'
;VGSHGIANARMATESRVSPTASHPFWARPFPDIAIVHNGQLTNYFGLKARLQRQGYTFLTENDSELIAVWISDQLSRGLTLEEALHSSVGELDGVFTYIISTPTQIGMAKDRWAIKPLAVFAHEQEMATATEEQAVRKLYTGEVPISNLDGPGYSTTWDVLPAGRA
;
A
#
# COMPACT_ATOMS: atom_id res chain seq x y z
N VAL A 1 -2.73 11.62 -19.00
CA VAL A 1 -3.21 12.03 -17.67
C VAL A 1 -3.59 10.77 -16.95
N GLY A 2 -3.00 10.51 -15.78
CA GLY A 2 -3.35 9.35 -14.93
C GLY A 2 -4.60 9.66 -14.11
N SER A 3 -5.31 8.62 -13.72
CA SER A 3 -6.50 8.71 -12.87
C SER A 3 -6.16 8.73 -11.38
N HIS A 4 -5.03 8.14 -10.99
CA HIS A 4 -4.54 8.12 -9.62
C HIS A 4 -3.01 7.98 -9.57
N GLY A 5 -2.43 8.16 -8.41
CA GLY A 5 -1.00 8.00 -8.17
C GLY A 5 -0.69 7.75 -6.71
N ILE A 6 0.42 7.06 -6.46
CA ILE A 6 0.98 6.84 -5.13
C ILE A 6 2.41 7.34 -5.05
N ALA A 7 2.82 7.84 -3.91
CA ALA A 7 4.17 8.33 -3.67
C ALA A 7 4.59 8.14 -2.21
N ASN A 8 5.89 8.05 -1.95
CA ASN A 8 6.45 8.03 -0.62
C ASN A 8 7.79 8.76 -0.57
N ALA A 9 7.94 9.62 0.44
CA ALA A 9 9.23 10.19 0.79
C ALA A 9 9.91 9.28 1.83
N ARG A 10 10.97 8.58 1.43
CA ARG A 10 11.65 7.61 2.28
C ARG A 10 12.81 8.22 3.05
N MET A 11 12.82 8.00 4.36
CA MET A 11 14.02 8.05 5.18
C MET A 11 14.49 6.62 5.45
N ALA A 12 15.69 6.25 4.99
CA ALA A 12 16.20 4.91 5.18
C ALA A 12 16.62 4.67 6.62
N THR A 13 16.22 3.54 7.19
CA THR A 13 16.59 3.10 8.54
C THR A 13 17.57 1.92 8.52
N GLU A 14 17.18 0.79 7.97
CA GLU A 14 17.99 -0.45 8.01
C GLU A 14 18.41 -0.95 6.63
N SER A 15 17.59 -0.73 5.60
CA SER A 15 17.88 -1.22 4.26
C SER A 15 18.72 -0.24 3.45
N ARG A 16 19.48 -0.78 2.49
CA ARG A 16 20.37 -0.02 1.61
C ARG A 16 19.62 1.11 0.89
N VAL A 17 20.23 2.30 0.89
CA VAL A 17 19.75 3.44 0.09
C VAL A 17 20.24 3.26 -1.35
N SER A 18 19.32 2.99 -2.27
CA SER A 18 19.61 2.95 -3.71
C SER A 18 18.33 3.30 -4.47
N PRO A 19 18.42 3.79 -5.72
CA PRO A 19 17.26 4.04 -6.54
C PRO A 19 16.37 2.80 -6.73
N THR A 20 16.97 1.61 -6.81
CA THR A 20 16.26 0.33 -6.95
C THR A 20 15.56 -0.14 -5.68
N ALA A 21 15.93 0.42 -4.52
CA ALA A 21 15.32 0.15 -3.22
C ALA A 21 14.48 1.35 -2.73
N SER A 22 13.91 2.12 -3.64
CA SER A 22 13.05 3.27 -3.35
C SER A 22 11.60 2.99 -3.73
N HIS A 23 10.66 3.61 -3.03
CA HIS A 23 9.24 3.51 -3.36
C HIS A 23 8.91 4.26 -4.67
N PRO A 24 7.87 3.83 -5.37
CA PRO A 24 7.03 2.66 -5.11
C PRO A 24 7.74 1.35 -5.46
N PHE A 25 7.37 0.25 -4.79
CA PHE A 25 7.82 -1.10 -5.14
C PHE A 25 6.77 -1.79 -6.00
N TRP A 26 7.24 -2.53 -7.01
CA TRP A 26 6.39 -3.34 -7.88
C TRP A 26 6.50 -4.81 -7.55
N ALA A 27 5.37 -5.50 -7.67
CA ALA A 27 5.35 -6.95 -7.62
C ALA A 27 5.83 -7.54 -8.95
N ARG A 28 6.79 -8.46 -8.90
CA ARG A 28 7.15 -9.28 -10.08
C ARG A 28 6.55 -10.67 -9.92
N PRO A 29 5.91 -11.23 -10.94
CA PRO A 29 5.81 -10.80 -12.35
C PRO A 29 4.63 -9.86 -12.68
N PHE A 30 4.01 -9.20 -11.72
CA PHE A 30 2.81 -8.35 -11.88
C PHE A 30 3.17 -6.86 -11.94
N PRO A 31 3.58 -6.31 -13.10
CA PRO A 31 4.10 -4.95 -13.20
C PRO A 31 3.04 -3.86 -12.96
N ASP A 32 1.76 -4.23 -12.97
CA ASP A 32 0.65 -3.30 -12.81
C ASP A 32 0.25 -3.10 -11.33
N ILE A 33 0.98 -3.72 -10.41
CA ILE A 33 0.75 -3.59 -8.96
C ILE A 33 1.94 -2.88 -8.33
N ALA A 34 1.68 -1.72 -7.74
CA ALA A 34 2.69 -0.92 -7.08
C ALA A 34 2.26 -0.55 -5.66
N ILE A 35 3.21 -0.46 -4.75
CA ILE A 35 2.97 -0.19 -3.33
C ILE A 35 3.91 0.88 -2.79
N VAL A 36 3.38 1.70 -1.87
CA VAL A 36 4.15 2.52 -0.95
C VAL A 36 3.83 2.09 0.48
N HIS A 37 4.83 2.02 1.34
CA HIS A 37 4.73 1.45 2.67
C HIS A 37 5.54 2.24 3.68
N ASN A 38 4.97 2.43 4.87
CA ASN A 38 5.63 2.93 6.05
C ASN A 38 5.47 1.91 7.17
N GLY A 39 6.59 1.43 7.69
CA GLY A 39 6.61 0.45 8.77
C GLY A 39 7.69 -0.61 8.63
N GLN A 40 7.52 -1.70 9.35
CA GLN A 40 8.41 -2.86 9.31
C GLN A 40 7.62 -4.14 9.61
N LEU A 41 7.91 -5.21 8.85
CA LEU A 41 7.35 -6.54 9.08
C LEU A 41 8.29 -7.37 9.96
N THR A 42 7.76 -7.92 11.03
CA THR A 42 8.51 -8.81 11.94
C THR A 42 8.61 -10.23 11.40
N ASN A 43 7.64 -10.67 10.58
CA ASN A 43 7.62 -11.99 9.97
C ASN A 43 8.19 -12.04 8.53
N TYR A 44 8.95 -11.01 8.13
CA TYR A 44 9.53 -10.85 6.79
C TYR A 44 10.23 -12.09 6.25
N PHE A 45 11.18 -12.64 6.99
CA PHE A 45 11.99 -13.78 6.52
C PHE A 45 11.16 -15.04 6.30
N GLY A 46 10.20 -15.31 7.19
CA GLY A 46 9.30 -16.47 7.06
C GLY A 46 8.40 -16.38 5.84
N LEU A 47 7.80 -15.20 5.62
CA LEU A 47 6.96 -14.92 4.46
C LEU A 47 7.76 -14.98 3.15
N LYS A 48 8.94 -14.36 3.12
CA LYS A 48 9.83 -14.38 1.95
C LYS A 48 10.19 -15.81 1.54
N ALA A 49 10.61 -16.62 2.51
CA ALA A 49 10.95 -18.01 2.26
C ALA A 49 9.74 -18.83 1.76
N ARG A 50 8.53 -18.54 2.25
CA ARG A 50 7.28 -19.18 1.78
C ARG A 50 7.02 -18.82 0.32
N LEU A 51 7.08 -17.54 -0.04
CA LEU A 51 6.85 -17.07 -1.41
C LEU A 51 7.94 -17.55 -2.38
N GLN A 52 9.19 -17.61 -1.95
CA GLN A 52 10.28 -18.18 -2.77
C GLN A 52 10.07 -19.66 -3.08
N ARG A 53 9.55 -20.47 -2.14
CA ARG A 53 9.17 -21.87 -2.41
C ARG A 53 8.02 -22.00 -3.40
N GLN A 54 7.20 -20.96 -3.55
CA GLN A 54 6.13 -20.88 -4.55
C GLN A 54 6.62 -20.37 -5.91
N GLY A 55 7.93 -20.05 -6.03
CA GLY A 55 8.56 -19.63 -7.28
C GLY A 55 8.69 -18.10 -7.44
N TYR A 56 8.28 -17.29 -6.44
CA TYR A 56 8.46 -15.85 -6.51
C TYR A 56 9.92 -15.44 -6.29
N THR A 57 10.34 -14.40 -7.01
CA THR A 57 11.69 -13.83 -6.91
C THR A 57 11.62 -12.40 -6.37
N PHE A 58 12.65 -11.99 -5.65
CA PHE A 58 12.78 -10.68 -5.06
C PHE A 58 14.05 -10.00 -5.57
N LEU A 59 13.97 -8.71 -5.85
CA LEU A 59 15.10 -7.90 -6.29
C LEU A 59 15.80 -7.21 -5.14
N THR A 60 15.07 -7.02 -4.04
CA THR A 60 15.54 -6.30 -2.87
C THR A 60 15.33 -7.13 -1.61
N GLU A 61 15.86 -6.64 -0.52
CA GLU A 61 15.59 -7.15 0.83
C GLU A 61 14.60 -6.22 1.56
N ASN A 62 13.74 -5.53 0.82
CA ASN A 62 12.79 -4.60 1.39
C ASN A 62 11.43 -5.29 1.62
N ASP A 63 10.87 -5.07 2.79
CA ASP A 63 9.56 -5.61 3.16
C ASP A 63 8.42 -5.04 2.32
N SER A 64 8.57 -3.83 1.78
CA SER A 64 7.60 -3.25 0.86
C SER A 64 7.47 -4.07 -0.43
N GLU A 65 8.58 -4.56 -1.00
CA GLU A 65 8.53 -5.48 -2.14
C GLU A 65 7.84 -6.79 -1.77
N LEU A 66 8.10 -7.31 -0.56
CA LEU A 66 7.45 -8.51 -0.07
C LEU A 66 5.93 -8.34 0.03
N ILE A 67 5.45 -7.21 0.56
CA ILE A 67 4.01 -6.93 0.62
C ILE A 67 3.40 -6.90 -0.78
N ALA A 68 4.06 -6.23 -1.74
CA ALA A 68 3.59 -6.18 -3.13
C ALA A 68 3.47 -7.58 -3.75
N VAL A 69 4.50 -8.42 -3.58
CA VAL A 69 4.49 -9.81 -4.06
C VAL A 69 3.43 -10.65 -3.37
N TRP A 70 3.27 -10.48 -2.05
CA TRP A 70 2.26 -11.22 -1.28
C TRP A 70 0.83 -10.89 -1.74
N ILE A 71 0.50 -9.61 -1.89
CA ILE A 71 -0.81 -9.19 -2.42
C ILE A 71 -1.03 -9.76 -3.82
N SER A 72 -0.02 -9.70 -4.68
CA SER A 72 -0.10 -10.23 -6.05
C SER A 72 -0.33 -11.74 -6.08
N ASP A 73 0.27 -12.49 -5.15
CA ASP A 73 0.00 -13.93 -4.96
C ASP A 73 -1.47 -14.16 -4.60
N GLN A 74 -2.04 -13.37 -3.69
CA GLN A 74 -3.46 -13.49 -3.33
C GLN A 74 -4.39 -13.21 -4.52
N LEU A 75 -4.11 -12.14 -5.28
CA LEU A 75 -4.88 -11.80 -6.49
C LEU A 75 -4.77 -12.91 -7.55
N SER A 76 -3.59 -13.51 -7.74
CA SER A 76 -3.39 -14.63 -8.67
C SER A 76 -4.16 -15.89 -8.28
N ARG A 77 -4.53 -16.04 -7.02
CA ARG A 77 -5.38 -17.11 -6.49
C ARG A 77 -6.87 -16.82 -6.62
N GLY A 78 -7.22 -15.66 -7.16
CA GLY A 78 -8.60 -15.27 -7.42
C GLY A 78 -9.26 -14.44 -6.32
N LEU A 79 -8.53 -13.99 -5.31
CA LEU A 79 -9.06 -13.03 -4.35
C LEU A 79 -9.24 -11.66 -5.02
N THR A 80 -10.25 -10.92 -4.61
CA THR A 80 -10.37 -9.50 -4.91
C THR A 80 -9.31 -8.70 -4.16
N LEU A 81 -9.04 -7.46 -4.59
CA LEU A 81 -8.10 -6.59 -3.87
C LEU A 81 -8.56 -6.35 -2.43
N GLU A 82 -9.86 -6.14 -2.22
CA GLU A 82 -10.44 -5.94 -0.89
C GLU A 82 -10.19 -7.15 0.04
N GLU A 83 -10.45 -8.36 -0.44
CA GLU A 83 -10.18 -9.61 0.30
C GLU A 83 -8.70 -9.78 0.61
N ALA A 84 -7.82 -9.51 -0.36
CA ALA A 84 -6.38 -9.58 -0.18
C ALA A 84 -5.89 -8.58 0.88
N LEU A 85 -6.36 -7.33 0.83
CA LEU A 85 -6.03 -6.31 1.83
C LEU A 85 -6.54 -6.69 3.22
N HIS A 86 -7.77 -7.16 3.32
CA HIS A 86 -8.34 -7.60 4.58
C HIS A 86 -7.53 -8.77 5.19
N SER A 87 -7.18 -9.76 4.37
CA SER A 87 -6.35 -10.89 4.80
C SER A 87 -4.95 -10.46 5.23
N SER A 88 -4.39 -9.42 4.60
CA SER A 88 -3.06 -8.90 4.93
C SER A 88 -2.95 -8.42 6.37
N VAL A 89 -4.01 -7.85 6.92
CA VAL A 89 -4.05 -7.35 8.32
C VAL A 89 -3.81 -8.48 9.34
N GLY A 90 -4.20 -9.71 8.99
CA GLY A 90 -3.98 -10.89 9.84
C GLY A 90 -2.68 -11.65 9.54
N GLU A 91 -2.24 -11.66 8.28
CA GLU A 91 -1.10 -12.46 7.81
C GLU A 91 0.25 -11.73 7.92
N LEU A 92 0.24 -10.41 7.70
CA LEU A 92 1.44 -9.59 7.89
C LEU A 92 1.57 -9.24 9.37
N ASP A 93 2.69 -9.62 9.97
CA ASP A 93 2.98 -9.26 11.35
C ASP A 93 3.98 -8.12 11.39
N GLY A 94 3.65 -7.09 12.21
CA GLY A 94 4.49 -5.91 12.31
C GLY A 94 3.70 -4.63 12.52
N VAL A 95 4.37 -3.52 12.32
CA VAL A 95 3.79 -2.18 12.35
C VAL A 95 3.83 -1.64 10.93
N PHE A 96 2.68 -1.45 10.29
CA PHE A 96 2.63 -1.02 8.90
C PHE A 96 1.41 -0.19 8.54
N THR A 97 1.62 0.69 7.59
CA THR A 97 0.58 1.30 6.78
C THR A 97 1.07 1.31 5.35
N TYR A 98 0.28 0.81 4.42
CA TYR A 98 0.63 0.82 3.01
C TYR A 98 -0.54 1.23 2.12
N ILE A 99 -0.20 1.78 0.96
CA ILE A 99 -1.13 2.11 -0.11
C ILE A 99 -0.69 1.34 -1.34
N ILE A 100 -1.64 0.72 -2.00
CA ILE A 100 -1.45 -0.08 -3.21
C ILE A 100 -2.23 0.50 -4.37
N SER A 101 -1.62 0.48 -5.55
CA SER A 101 -2.21 0.89 -6.82
C SER A 101 -2.24 -0.31 -7.76
N THR A 102 -3.38 -0.52 -8.37
CA THR A 102 -3.61 -1.43 -9.51
C THR A 102 -4.13 -0.62 -10.70
N PRO A 103 -4.30 -1.18 -11.89
CA PRO A 103 -4.86 -0.45 -13.04
C PRO A 103 -6.25 0.12 -12.81
N THR A 104 -7.05 -0.49 -11.92
CA THR A 104 -8.47 -0.17 -11.74
C THR A 104 -8.85 0.23 -10.33
N GLN A 105 -7.94 0.06 -9.36
CA GLN A 105 -8.24 0.30 -7.96
C GLN A 105 -7.05 0.93 -7.24
N ILE A 106 -7.34 1.70 -6.22
CA ILE A 106 -6.40 2.06 -5.16
C ILE A 106 -6.90 1.45 -3.87
N GLY A 107 -5.98 0.92 -3.07
CA GLY A 107 -6.33 0.32 -1.79
C GLY A 107 -5.35 0.72 -0.70
N MET A 108 -5.71 0.51 0.53
CA MET A 108 -4.85 0.73 1.68
C MET A 108 -5.13 -0.27 2.79
N ALA A 109 -4.11 -0.54 3.60
CA ALA A 109 -4.28 -1.29 4.83
C ALA A 109 -3.33 -0.79 5.92
N LYS A 110 -3.77 -0.97 7.16
CA LYS A 110 -3.04 -0.70 8.40
C LYS A 110 -2.99 -1.95 9.27
N ASP A 111 -1.90 -2.06 9.99
CA ASP A 111 -1.73 -3.11 11.00
C ASP A 111 -2.77 -3.03 12.13
N ARG A 112 -2.88 -4.12 12.88
CA ARG A 112 -3.81 -4.23 14.02
C ARG A 112 -3.48 -3.33 15.22
N TRP A 113 -2.29 -2.73 15.26
CA TRP A 113 -1.88 -1.85 16.35
C TRP A 113 -2.11 -0.38 16.03
N ALA A 114 -2.33 -0.04 14.75
CA ALA A 114 -2.58 1.31 14.23
C ALA A 114 -1.50 2.36 14.61
N ILE A 115 -0.25 1.92 14.82
CA ILE A 115 0.83 2.80 15.29
C ILE A 115 1.21 3.84 14.23
N LYS A 116 1.17 3.47 12.93
CA LYS A 116 1.44 4.42 11.85
C LYS A 116 0.17 5.20 11.52
N PRO A 117 0.23 6.55 11.47
CA PRO A 117 -0.93 7.36 11.13
C PRO A 117 -1.37 7.14 9.68
N LEU A 118 -2.65 7.39 9.41
CA LEU A 118 -3.21 7.48 8.07
C LEU A 118 -4.41 8.40 8.09
N ALA A 119 -4.31 9.52 7.36
CA ALA A 119 -5.38 10.47 7.15
C ALA A 119 -6.02 10.24 5.79
N VAL A 120 -7.33 10.24 5.73
CA VAL A 120 -8.11 9.99 4.51
C VAL A 120 -9.15 11.08 4.32
N PHE A 121 -9.20 11.60 3.12
CA PHE A 121 -10.31 12.36 2.58
C PHE A 121 -10.92 11.55 1.43
N ALA A 122 -12.24 11.33 1.47
CA ALA A 122 -12.97 10.69 0.39
C ALA A 122 -14.31 11.40 0.20
N HIS A 123 -14.59 11.86 -1.00
CA HIS A 123 -15.82 12.54 -1.35
C HIS A 123 -16.15 12.28 -2.82
N GLU A 124 -17.35 11.75 -3.08
CA GLU A 124 -17.84 11.44 -4.43
C GLU A 124 -16.84 10.65 -5.30
N GLN A 125 -16.13 11.35 -6.18
CA GLN A 125 -15.21 10.77 -7.17
C GLN A 125 -13.73 11.07 -6.86
N GLU A 126 -13.46 11.69 -5.71
CA GLU A 126 -12.13 12.08 -5.28
C GLU A 126 -11.74 11.39 -3.98
N MET A 127 -10.49 10.98 -3.90
CA MET A 127 -9.91 10.42 -2.70
C MET A 127 -8.46 10.89 -2.57
N ALA A 128 -8.08 11.28 -1.37
CA ALA A 128 -6.70 11.56 -1.02
C ALA A 128 -6.35 10.93 0.33
N THR A 129 -5.17 10.39 0.44
CA THR A 129 -4.68 9.79 1.68
C THR A 129 -3.20 10.05 1.86
N ALA A 130 -2.78 10.26 3.10
CA ALA A 130 -1.38 10.43 3.48
C ALA A 130 -1.18 10.04 4.94
N THR A 131 0.07 9.78 5.33
CA THR A 131 0.43 9.60 6.74
C THR A 131 0.27 10.88 7.56
N GLU A 132 0.35 12.05 6.91
CA GLU A 132 0.21 13.36 7.53
C GLU A 132 -1.03 14.08 7.00
N GLU A 133 -1.95 14.47 7.87
CA GLU A 133 -3.17 15.21 7.53
C GLU A 133 -2.86 16.50 6.74
N GLN A 134 -1.78 17.17 7.08
CA GLN A 134 -1.35 18.41 6.39
C GLN A 134 -1.06 18.17 4.90
N ALA A 135 -0.60 16.98 4.52
CA ALA A 135 -0.37 16.66 3.12
C ALA A 135 -1.70 16.56 2.34
N VAL A 136 -2.72 15.95 2.94
CA VAL A 136 -4.07 15.90 2.35
C VAL A 136 -4.66 17.31 2.24
N ARG A 137 -4.59 18.13 3.29
CA ARG A 137 -5.11 19.50 3.29
C ARG A 137 -4.49 20.39 2.21
N LYS A 138 -3.23 20.15 1.84
CA LYS A 138 -2.54 20.93 0.80
C LYS A 138 -3.03 20.67 -0.62
N LEU A 139 -3.77 19.59 -0.84
CA LEU A 139 -4.35 19.28 -2.15
C LEU A 139 -5.63 20.07 -2.45
N TYR A 140 -6.25 20.64 -1.42
CA TYR A 140 -7.54 21.30 -1.51
C TYR A 140 -7.49 22.75 -1.05
N THR A 141 -8.40 23.56 -1.60
CA THR A 141 -8.64 24.94 -1.14
C THR A 141 -9.82 24.95 -0.17
N GLY A 142 -9.61 25.42 1.05
CA GLY A 142 -10.64 25.45 2.10
C GLY A 142 -10.57 24.25 3.05
N GLU A 143 -11.59 24.17 3.91
CA GLU A 143 -11.69 23.05 4.86
C GLU A 143 -12.27 21.82 4.19
N VAL A 144 -11.63 20.69 4.38
CA VAL A 144 -12.08 19.36 3.93
C VAL A 144 -12.25 18.42 5.12
N PRO A 145 -13.29 17.58 5.13
CA PRO A 145 -13.50 16.61 6.20
C PRO A 145 -12.48 15.47 6.06
N ILE A 146 -11.46 15.47 6.90
CA ILE A 146 -10.43 14.44 6.95
C ILE A 146 -10.73 13.49 8.10
N SER A 147 -10.72 12.21 7.82
CA SER A 147 -10.80 11.14 8.81
C SER A 147 -9.41 10.62 9.13
N ASN A 148 -9.02 10.68 10.39
CA ASN A 148 -7.82 10.01 10.87
C ASN A 148 -8.17 8.57 11.24
N LEU A 149 -7.53 7.62 10.58
CA LEU A 149 -7.76 6.20 10.80
C LEU A 149 -6.90 5.69 11.96
N ASP A 150 -7.32 5.99 13.18
CA ASP A 150 -6.60 5.64 14.40
C ASP A 150 -7.01 4.27 14.97
N GLY A 151 -8.02 3.64 14.39
CA GLY A 151 -8.51 2.32 14.77
C GLY A 151 -7.60 1.18 14.31
N PRO A 152 -7.56 0.06 15.07
CA PRO A 152 -6.77 -1.11 14.73
C PRO A 152 -7.35 -1.86 13.54
N GLY A 153 -6.45 -2.41 12.70
CA GLY A 153 -6.81 -3.32 11.63
C GLY A 153 -7.77 -2.71 10.61
N TYR A 154 -7.27 -1.85 9.74
CA TYR A 154 -8.09 -1.20 8.72
C TYR A 154 -7.65 -1.60 7.32
N SER A 155 -8.62 -1.87 6.46
CA SER A 155 -8.39 -2.03 5.02
C SER A 155 -9.59 -1.51 4.22
N THR A 156 -9.32 -0.94 3.06
CA THR A 156 -10.37 -0.46 2.14
C THR A 156 -9.82 -0.32 0.73
N THR A 157 -10.73 -0.27 -0.24
CA THR A 157 -10.44 -0.07 -1.66
C THR A 157 -11.35 0.99 -2.25
N TRP A 158 -10.87 1.65 -3.30
CA TRP A 158 -11.66 2.53 -4.17
C TRP A 158 -11.43 2.16 -5.62
N ASP A 159 -12.50 2.10 -6.39
CA ASP A 159 -12.44 1.95 -7.83
C ASP A 159 -11.94 3.24 -8.46
N VAL A 160 -11.05 3.09 -9.42
CA VAL A 160 -10.52 4.20 -10.18
C VAL A 160 -11.33 4.36 -11.46
N LEU A 161 -11.87 5.55 -11.67
CA LEU A 161 -12.59 5.86 -12.91
C LEU A 161 -11.62 5.78 -14.10
N PRO A 162 -12.03 5.17 -15.22
CA PRO A 162 -11.21 5.14 -16.43
C PRO A 162 -10.81 6.55 -16.85
N ALA A 163 -9.53 6.78 -17.12
CA ALA A 163 -9.06 8.04 -17.65
C ALA A 163 -9.79 8.33 -18.98
N GLY A 164 -10.66 9.37 -19.00
CA GLY A 164 -11.33 9.78 -20.23
C GLY A 164 -12.84 10.03 -20.17
N ARG A 165 -13.44 10.05 -18.98
CA ARG A 165 -14.81 10.55 -18.81
C ARG A 165 -14.84 11.73 -17.85
N ALA A 166 -14.42 12.87 -18.33
CA ALA A 166 -14.71 14.18 -17.79
C ALA A 166 -15.45 14.97 -18.87
#